data_f0c94053a6be1932a3687b09e5386a9c
#
_entry.id   f0c94053a6be1932a3687b09e5386a9c
#
_cell.length_a   1.000
_cell.length_b   1.000
_cell.length_c   1.000
_cell.angle_alpha   90.00
_cell.angle_beta   90.00
_cell.angle_gamma   90.00
#
_symmetry.space_group_name_H-M   'P 1'
#
loop_
_entity.id
_entity.type
_entity.pdbx_description
1 polymer ?
#
loop_
_entity_poly.entity_id
_entity_poly.type
_entity_poly.pdbx_seq_one_letter_code
_entity_poly.pdbx_strand_id
1 'polypeptide(L)'
;MENALVVADDLTGAMDTGQGFAARGRGVRVRLRGNAERPDPTATRDVLAVDTDSRDAAPAVAAEAVTRAVETYPAARVYKKVDSTLRGNVTSEVDAAVAAAGADLAVVAPAFPATGRTTEDGRHAVEGTPLAEAGYGVEESDLRAVLADSRYRVEHLPLATVADGAEAVRGALADLAGAADRPVLVACDATTDDHLRAIAEGAEALAGDPVSTGAEASGDSEILFVGSGGLARHVTVPGEPTPTTVQPASRPGTLAVVGSTNERTLVQLAAVSDELVVELDPAAAVRDPEETGRRGAVRLNRLLDRRDRAVVTAATDEGDIEAAEHVAAETGATAGERVGTALAAAAGGAIAGAQPGSLVLAGGAVARAVLTRLEAPELALTGRAIADGVPESVVASGPARGTRVVTKAGGFGTERTILNCLDAL
;
A
#
# COMPACT_ATOMS: atom_id res chain seq x y z
N MET A 1 -0.43 -11.82 20.24
CA MET A 1 0.15 -12.20 18.95
C MET A 1 -0.91 -11.93 17.91
N GLU A 2 -0.58 -11.27 16.82
CA GLU A 2 -1.50 -11.02 15.71
C GLU A 2 -1.68 -12.31 14.90
N ASN A 3 -2.82 -12.49 14.23
CA ASN A 3 -2.97 -13.64 13.32
C ASN A 3 -2.12 -13.44 12.06
N ALA A 4 -2.09 -12.21 11.52
CA ALA A 4 -1.16 -11.84 10.46
C ALA A 4 -0.67 -10.38 10.60
N LEU A 5 0.58 -10.15 10.16
CA LEU A 5 1.21 -8.85 10.03
C LEU A 5 1.54 -8.59 8.56
N VAL A 6 1.10 -7.47 8.04
CA VAL A 6 1.54 -6.94 6.74
C VAL A 6 2.50 -5.79 7.00
N VAL A 7 3.70 -5.85 6.42
CA VAL A 7 4.69 -4.76 6.48
C VAL A 7 4.85 -4.15 5.10
N ALA A 8 4.40 -2.93 4.92
CA ALA A 8 4.41 -2.20 3.65
C ALA A 8 5.30 -0.95 3.71
N ASP A 9 5.96 -0.64 2.62
CA ASP A 9 6.85 0.51 2.45
C ASP A 9 6.10 1.85 2.31
N ASP A 10 4.81 1.79 1.95
CA ASP A 10 3.94 2.97 1.90
C ASP A 10 2.50 2.68 2.35
N LEU A 11 1.77 3.75 2.67
CA LEU A 11 0.39 3.68 3.15
C LEU A 11 -0.57 3.06 2.13
N THR A 12 -0.45 3.42 0.86
CA THR A 12 -1.36 2.90 -0.18
C THR A 12 -1.15 1.41 -0.41
N GLY A 13 0.09 0.94 -0.29
CA GLY A 13 0.43 -0.48 -0.31
C GLY A 13 -0.15 -1.25 0.89
N ALA A 14 -0.06 -0.67 2.10
CA ALA A 14 -0.67 -1.25 3.30
C ALA A 14 -2.20 -1.36 3.16
N MET A 15 -2.83 -0.32 2.61
CA MET A 15 -4.27 -0.28 2.38
C MET A 15 -4.74 -1.28 1.33
N ASP A 16 -4.08 -1.33 0.17
CA ASP A 16 -4.43 -2.24 -0.93
C ASP A 16 -4.23 -3.72 -0.53
N THR A 17 -3.10 -4.03 0.11
CA THR A 17 -2.81 -5.38 0.61
C THR A 17 -3.80 -5.79 1.70
N GLY A 18 -4.05 -4.91 2.66
CA GLY A 18 -5.04 -5.13 3.71
C GLY A 18 -6.44 -5.37 3.17
N GLN A 19 -6.81 -4.70 2.07
CA GLN A 19 -8.09 -4.90 1.39
C GLN A 19 -8.27 -6.34 0.90
N GLY A 20 -7.20 -6.99 0.42
CA GLY A 20 -7.25 -8.40 0.01
C GLY A 20 -7.69 -9.34 1.14
N PHE A 21 -7.33 -9.04 2.38
CA PHE A 21 -7.78 -9.77 3.57
C PHE A 21 -9.17 -9.33 4.04
N ALA A 22 -9.43 -8.03 4.06
CA ALA A 22 -10.71 -7.48 4.51
C ALA A 22 -11.90 -7.92 3.63
N ALA A 23 -11.70 -8.02 2.32
CA ALA A 23 -12.70 -8.51 1.36
C ALA A 23 -13.11 -9.99 1.62
N ARG A 24 -12.25 -10.75 2.32
CA ARG A 24 -12.52 -12.14 2.75
C ARG A 24 -13.06 -12.23 4.18
N GLY A 25 -13.55 -11.11 4.74
CA GLY A 25 -14.19 -11.05 6.05
C GLY A 25 -13.23 -10.95 7.24
N ARG A 26 -11.93 -10.75 7.01
CA ARG A 26 -10.97 -10.53 8.08
C ARG A 26 -11.04 -9.10 8.61
N GLY A 27 -10.95 -8.92 9.92
CA GLY A 27 -10.78 -7.61 10.53
C GLY A 27 -9.37 -7.08 10.31
N VAL A 28 -9.25 -6.02 9.53
CA VAL A 28 -7.95 -5.43 9.18
C VAL A 28 -7.83 -4.03 9.73
N ARG A 29 -6.71 -3.76 10.39
CA ARG A 29 -6.27 -2.43 10.82
C ARG A 29 -5.04 -2.03 10.06
N VAL A 30 -5.02 -0.80 9.57
CA VAL A 30 -3.84 -0.20 8.93
C VAL A 30 -3.30 0.88 9.84
N ARG A 31 -2.03 0.75 10.22
CA ARG A 31 -1.34 1.66 11.12
C ARG A 31 -0.33 2.50 10.37
N LEU A 32 -0.41 3.81 10.59
CA LEU A 32 0.53 4.77 10.02
C LEU A 32 1.81 4.84 10.87
N ARG A 33 2.97 5.04 10.22
CA ARG A 33 4.25 5.31 10.89
C ARG A 33 4.14 6.53 11.82
N GLY A 34 4.91 6.50 12.90
CA GLY A 34 5.01 7.63 13.85
C GLY A 34 4.14 7.50 15.09
N ASN A 35 3.27 6.51 15.15
CA ASN A 35 2.50 6.24 16.35
C ASN A 35 3.24 5.23 17.24
N ALA A 36 3.97 5.75 18.22
CA ALA A 36 4.75 4.95 19.19
C ALA A 36 3.87 4.13 20.15
N GLU A 37 2.58 4.44 20.24
CA GLU A 37 1.67 3.70 21.10
C GLU A 37 1.38 2.32 20.50
N ARG A 38 1.48 1.28 21.33
CA ARG A 38 1.04 -0.05 20.92
C ARG A 38 -0.43 0.02 20.52
N PRO A 39 -0.84 -0.75 19.47
CA PRO A 39 -2.26 -0.87 19.14
C PRO A 39 -3.05 -1.24 20.39
N ASP A 40 -4.26 -0.71 20.48
CA ASP A 40 -5.19 -1.11 21.55
C ASP A 40 -5.33 -2.65 21.55
N PRO A 41 -4.91 -3.32 22.61
CA PRO A 41 -4.96 -4.79 22.67
C PRO A 41 -6.40 -5.32 22.72
N THR A 42 -7.38 -4.45 22.98
CA THR A 42 -8.80 -4.79 22.99
C THR A 42 -9.46 -4.60 21.61
N ALA A 43 -8.75 -3.98 20.66
CA ALA A 43 -9.26 -3.81 19.31
C ALA A 43 -9.30 -5.16 18.59
N THR A 44 -10.49 -5.55 18.17
CA THR A 44 -10.71 -6.78 17.40
C THR A 44 -10.10 -6.63 16.00
N ARG A 45 -9.11 -7.46 15.69
CA ARG A 45 -8.47 -7.52 14.37
C ARG A 45 -7.83 -8.88 14.15
N ASP A 46 -7.80 -9.31 12.91
CA ASP A 46 -7.09 -10.52 12.50
C ASP A 46 -5.75 -10.15 11.84
N VAL A 47 -5.72 -9.00 11.15
CA VAL A 47 -4.57 -8.52 10.39
C VAL A 47 -4.22 -7.11 10.83
N LEU A 48 -2.95 -6.89 11.14
CA LEU A 48 -2.36 -5.57 11.30
C LEU A 48 -1.49 -5.28 10.08
N ALA A 49 -1.82 -4.25 9.30
CA ALA A 49 -0.97 -3.74 8.24
C ALA A 49 -0.23 -2.49 8.74
N VAL A 50 1.09 -2.50 8.66
CA VAL A 50 1.95 -1.40 9.12
C VAL A 50 2.57 -0.71 7.91
N ASP A 51 2.34 0.59 7.82
CA ASP A 51 3.04 1.47 6.89
C ASP A 51 4.36 1.93 7.52
N THR A 52 5.49 1.53 6.94
CA THR A 52 6.83 1.89 7.42
C THR A 52 7.33 3.23 6.89
N ASP A 53 6.68 3.79 5.85
CA ASP A 53 7.12 5.02 5.19
C ASP A 53 8.60 4.98 4.79
N SER A 54 9.00 3.90 4.16
CA SER A 54 10.41 3.61 3.87
C SER A 54 10.74 3.58 2.39
N ARG A 55 9.76 3.78 1.50
CA ARG A 55 9.96 3.67 0.04
C ARG A 55 11.11 4.54 -0.47
N ASP A 56 11.15 5.79 -0.05
CA ASP A 56 12.14 6.78 -0.48
C ASP A 56 13.29 6.94 0.53
N ALA A 57 13.34 6.08 1.56
CA ALA A 57 14.40 6.10 2.54
C ALA A 57 15.67 5.41 2.02
N ALA A 58 16.81 5.67 2.68
CA ALA A 58 18.03 4.90 2.41
C ALA A 58 17.81 3.41 2.73
N PRO A 59 18.42 2.47 1.99
CA PRO A 59 18.20 1.02 2.13
C PRO A 59 18.35 0.51 3.57
N ALA A 60 19.35 0.97 4.31
CA ALA A 60 19.57 0.58 5.71
C ALA A 60 18.45 1.06 6.65
N VAL A 61 17.89 2.27 6.39
CA VAL A 61 16.76 2.82 7.17
C VAL A 61 15.48 2.04 6.88
N ALA A 62 15.25 1.67 5.62
CA ALA A 62 14.14 0.85 5.21
C ALA A 62 14.20 -0.55 5.86
N ALA A 63 15.35 -1.20 5.81
CA ALA A 63 15.59 -2.49 6.46
C ALA A 63 15.33 -2.44 7.98
N GLU A 64 15.84 -1.41 8.66
CA GLU A 64 15.60 -1.21 10.10
C GLU A 64 14.12 -1.01 10.42
N ALA A 65 13.39 -0.27 9.57
CA ALA A 65 11.97 -0.03 9.75
C ALA A 65 11.15 -1.33 9.63
N VAL A 66 11.49 -2.20 8.67
CA VAL A 66 10.88 -3.53 8.51
C VAL A 66 11.20 -4.42 9.72
N THR A 67 12.46 -4.52 10.12
CA THR A 67 12.87 -5.30 11.31
C THR A 67 12.08 -4.86 12.52
N ARG A 68 12.04 -3.56 12.80
CA ARG A 68 11.29 -3.00 13.93
C ARG A 68 9.81 -3.32 13.88
N ALA A 69 9.19 -3.29 12.69
CA ALA A 69 7.78 -3.62 12.54
C ALA A 69 7.51 -5.09 12.90
N VAL A 70 8.32 -6.03 12.39
CA VAL A 70 8.17 -7.46 12.68
C VAL A 70 8.41 -7.77 14.16
N GLU A 71 9.45 -7.21 14.77
CA GLU A 71 9.77 -7.41 16.19
C GLU A 71 8.74 -6.78 17.14
N THR A 72 8.16 -5.63 16.75
CA THR A 72 7.17 -4.92 17.57
C THR A 72 5.82 -5.62 17.57
N TYR A 73 5.44 -6.25 16.45
CA TYR A 73 4.14 -6.88 16.23
C TYR A 73 4.26 -8.36 15.89
N PRO A 74 4.60 -9.23 16.88
CA PRO A 74 4.68 -10.65 16.63
C PRO A 74 3.37 -11.20 16.08
N ALA A 75 3.45 -11.94 14.97
CA ALA A 75 2.31 -12.49 14.26
C ALA A 75 2.55 -13.96 13.90
N ALA A 76 1.44 -14.71 13.76
CA ALA A 76 1.51 -16.11 13.32
C ALA A 76 1.84 -16.20 11.82
N ARG A 77 1.63 -15.13 11.06
CA ARG A 77 2.02 -15.03 9.64
C ARG A 77 2.52 -13.63 9.32
N VAL A 78 3.66 -13.53 8.63
CA VAL A 78 4.20 -12.26 8.15
C VAL A 78 4.05 -12.19 6.63
N TYR A 79 3.57 -11.05 6.14
CA TYR A 79 3.50 -10.70 4.73
C TYR A 79 4.32 -9.44 4.47
N LYS A 80 5.39 -9.53 3.68
CA LYS A 80 6.13 -8.35 3.24
C LYS A 80 5.51 -7.81 1.95
N LYS A 81 4.88 -6.67 2.04
CA LYS A 81 4.35 -5.97 0.87
C LYS A 81 5.49 -5.24 0.14
N VAL A 82 5.60 -5.49 -1.16
CA VAL A 82 6.46 -4.75 -2.09
C VAL A 82 5.62 -4.03 -3.13
N ASP A 83 6.14 -2.94 -3.65
CA ASP A 83 5.44 -2.21 -4.72
C ASP A 83 5.24 -3.09 -5.96
N SER A 84 4.05 -3.08 -6.56
CA SER A 84 3.75 -3.86 -7.77
C SER A 84 4.51 -3.36 -9.01
N THR A 85 5.27 -2.28 -8.89
CA THR A 85 6.22 -1.79 -9.88
C THR A 85 7.65 -1.77 -9.35
N LEU A 86 7.95 -2.54 -8.28
CA LEU A 86 9.26 -2.78 -7.69
C LEU A 86 10.04 -1.50 -7.31
N ARG A 87 9.35 -0.37 -7.08
CA ARG A 87 9.96 0.85 -6.54
C ARG A 87 10.37 0.64 -5.08
N GLY A 88 11.32 1.43 -4.62
CA GLY A 88 11.77 1.42 -3.24
C GLY A 88 12.90 0.41 -2.99
N ASN A 89 13.01 -0.02 -1.76
CA ASN A 89 14.15 -0.78 -1.26
C ASN A 89 13.88 -2.30 -1.21
N VAL A 90 13.36 -2.88 -2.32
CA VAL A 90 12.82 -4.26 -2.35
C VAL A 90 13.76 -5.26 -1.67
N THR A 91 15.00 -5.36 -2.13
CA THR A 91 15.97 -6.37 -1.64
C THR A 91 16.30 -6.19 -0.17
N SER A 92 16.62 -4.96 0.26
CA SER A 92 16.98 -4.68 1.65
C SER A 92 15.83 -4.94 2.62
N GLU A 93 14.61 -4.62 2.20
CA GLU A 93 13.40 -4.83 3.01
C GLU A 93 12.99 -6.30 3.07
N VAL A 94 13.14 -7.06 1.96
CA VAL A 94 12.89 -8.50 1.94
C VAL A 94 13.90 -9.23 2.82
N ASP A 95 15.18 -8.91 2.71
CA ASP A 95 16.24 -9.49 3.55
C ASP A 95 15.99 -9.23 5.04
N ALA A 96 15.56 -8.02 5.38
CA ALA A 96 15.22 -7.65 6.75
C ALA A 96 13.99 -8.43 7.25
N ALA A 97 12.97 -8.60 6.41
CA ALA A 97 11.78 -9.36 6.76
C ALA A 97 12.07 -10.85 6.98
N VAL A 98 12.88 -11.47 6.10
CA VAL A 98 13.33 -12.87 6.25
C VAL A 98 14.05 -13.05 7.58
N ALA A 99 15.02 -12.17 7.89
CA ALA A 99 15.78 -12.27 9.13
C ALA A 99 14.92 -12.07 10.37
N ALA A 100 14.04 -11.05 10.36
CA ALA A 100 13.23 -10.71 11.52
C ALA A 100 12.09 -11.71 11.78
N ALA A 101 11.54 -12.29 10.71
CA ALA A 101 10.54 -13.35 10.82
C ALA A 101 11.17 -14.73 11.12
N GLY A 102 12.48 -14.91 10.92
CA GLY A 102 13.13 -16.22 11.05
C GLY A 102 12.75 -17.19 9.95
N ALA A 103 12.38 -16.67 8.77
CA ALA A 103 11.87 -17.50 7.67
C ALA A 103 13.00 -18.26 6.96
N ASP A 104 12.75 -19.52 6.64
CA ASP A 104 13.66 -20.38 5.86
C ASP A 104 13.48 -20.22 4.36
N LEU A 105 12.28 -19.79 3.96
CA LEU A 105 11.88 -19.61 2.57
C LEU A 105 11.06 -18.31 2.42
N ALA A 106 11.39 -17.52 1.41
CA ALA A 106 10.55 -16.40 1.00
C ALA A 106 10.02 -16.59 -0.42
N VAL A 107 8.71 -16.58 -0.59
CA VAL A 107 8.02 -16.67 -1.89
C VAL A 107 7.77 -15.25 -2.38
N VAL A 108 8.46 -14.84 -3.47
CA VAL A 108 8.45 -13.47 -3.98
C VAL A 108 7.63 -13.39 -5.27
N ALA A 109 6.39 -12.93 -5.18
CA ALA A 109 5.45 -12.82 -6.30
C ALA A 109 4.82 -11.40 -6.37
N PRO A 110 5.50 -10.41 -6.97
CA PRO A 110 5.03 -9.02 -7.03
C PRO A 110 3.92 -8.80 -8.05
N ALA A 111 3.60 -9.76 -8.91
CA ALA A 111 2.56 -9.65 -9.93
C ALA A 111 1.21 -9.24 -9.35
N PHE A 112 0.44 -8.49 -10.15
CA PHE A 112 -0.92 -8.08 -9.86
C PHE A 112 -1.72 -8.04 -11.18
N PRO A 113 -2.12 -9.20 -11.71
CA PRO A 113 -2.72 -9.30 -13.05
C PRO A 113 -3.96 -8.43 -13.23
N ALA A 114 -4.81 -8.31 -12.20
CA ALA A 114 -6.00 -7.45 -12.24
C ALA A 114 -5.69 -5.96 -12.51
N THR A 115 -4.43 -5.55 -12.33
CA THR A 115 -3.95 -4.18 -12.62
C THR A 115 -2.89 -4.15 -13.73
N GLY A 116 -2.78 -5.24 -14.52
CA GLY A 116 -1.88 -5.36 -15.65
C GLY A 116 -0.40 -5.62 -15.29
N ARG A 117 -0.08 -5.99 -14.04
CA ARG A 117 1.29 -6.32 -13.62
C ARG A 117 1.49 -7.83 -13.67
N THR A 118 2.45 -8.28 -14.46
CA THR A 118 2.74 -9.71 -14.67
C THR A 118 4.23 -10.00 -14.55
N THR A 119 4.58 -11.24 -14.20
CA THR A 119 5.97 -11.73 -14.21
C THR A 119 6.00 -13.00 -15.04
N GLU A 120 6.86 -13.05 -16.06
CA GLU A 120 7.07 -14.20 -16.93
C GLU A 120 8.56 -14.34 -17.26
N ASP A 121 9.10 -15.56 -17.15
CA ASP A 121 10.55 -15.84 -17.28
C ASP A 121 11.43 -14.95 -16.38
N GLY A 122 10.93 -14.62 -15.18
CA GLY A 122 11.54 -13.69 -14.24
C GLY A 122 11.35 -12.21 -14.59
N ARG A 123 10.82 -11.88 -15.77
CA ARG A 123 10.63 -10.49 -16.22
C ARG A 123 9.29 -9.93 -15.76
N HIS A 124 9.38 -8.83 -15.03
CA HIS A 124 8.20 -8.09 -14.57
C HIS A 124 7.80 -7.01 -15.59
N ALA A 125 6.51 -6.94 -15.90
CA ALA A 125 5.96 -6.04 -16.90
C ALA A 125 4.68 -5.36 -16.40
N VAL A 126 4.38 -4.19 -16.97
CA VAL A 126 3.14 -3.43 -16.76
C VAL A 126 2.41 -3.30 -18.10
N GLU A 127 1.20 -3.85 -18.21
CA GLU A 127 0.41 -3.88 -19.45
C GLU A 127 1.21 -4.41 -20.66
N GLY A 128 2.07 -5.42 -20.41
CA GLY A 128 2.93 -6.04 -21.41
C GLY A 128 4.24 -5.30 -21.70
N THR A 129 4.43 -4.09 -21.17
CA THR A 129 5.68 -3.34 -21.31
C THR A 129 6.64 -3.72 -20.17
N PRO A 130 7.91 -4.09 -20.47
CA PRO A 130 8.91 -4.38 -19.45
C PRO A 130 9.01 -3.21 -18.44
N LEU A 131 9.16 -3.52 -17.16
CA LEU A 131 9.10 -2.52 -16.09
C LEU A 131 10.09 -1.36 -16.27
N ALA A 132 11.31 -1.66 -16.72
CA ALA A 132 12.35 -0.66 -17.00
C ALA A 132 11.96 0.36 -18.11
N GLU A 133 11.01 -0.02 -18.98
CA GLU A 133 10.51 0.80 -20.09
C GLU A 133 9.16 1.46 -19.76
N ALA A 134 8.52 1.07 -18.67
CA ALA A 134 7.13 1.45 -18.33
C ALA A 134 7.02 2.81 -17.60
N GLY A 135 8.12 3.56 -17.45
CA GLY A 135 8.11 4.94 -16.92
C GLY A 135 7.92 5.06 -15.40
N TYR A 136 8.21 4.01 -14.63
CA TYR A 136 8.11 4.04 -13.17
C TYR A 136 9.41 4.39 -12.43
N GLY A 137 10.48 4.75 -13.19
CA GLY A 137 11.79 5.09 -12.60
C GLY A 137 12.55 3.88 -12.04
N VAL A 138 12.21 2.67 -12.49
CA VAL A 138 12.90 1.41 -12.15
C VAL A 138 13.71 0.97 -13.36
N GLU A 139 14.99 0.66 -13.15
CA GLU A 139 15.93 0.35 -14.24
C GLU A 139 15.99 -1.14 -14.61
N GLU A 140 15.46 -2.01 -13.75
CA GLU A 140 15.55 -3.45 -13.91
C GLU A 140 14.14 -4.09 -13.99
N SER A 141 13.96 -4.97 -14.96
CA SER A 141 12.72 -5.75 -15.15
C SER A 141 12.83 -7.19 -14.69
N ASP A 142 14.04 -7.76 -14.58
CA ASP A 142 14.23 -9.13 -14.11
C ASP A 142 14.22 -9.17 -12.59
N LEU A 143 13.22 -9.83 -12.01
CA LEU A 143 13.05 -9.95 -10.57
C LEU A 143 14.25 -10.61 -9.87
N ARG A 144 14.95 -11.50 -10.56
CA ARG A 144 16.18 -12.15 -10.05
C ARG A 144 17.32 -11.14 -9.96
N ALA A 145 17.41 -10.25 -10.96
CA ALA A 145 18.40 -9.18 -10.96
C ALA A 145 18.10 -8.10 -9.90
N VAL A 146 16.81 -7.76 -9.71
CA VAL A 146 16.38 -6.88 -8.60
C VAL A 146 16.82 -7.45 -7.25
N LEU A 147 16.77 -8.76 -7.07
CA LEU A 147 17.15 -9.45 -5.83
C LEU A 147 18.62 -9.87 -5.76
N ALA A 148 19.44 -9.59 -6.79
CA ALA A 148 20.82 -10.12 -6.89
C ALA A 148 21.73 -9.72 -5.73
N ASP A 149 21.51 -8.55 -5.12
CA ASP A 149 22.29 -8.04 -3.97
C ASP A 149 21.82 -8.61 -2.63
N SER A 150 20.85 -9.55 -2.62
CA SER A 150 20.40 -10.21 -1.41
C SER A 150 21.53 -11.04 -0.78
N ARG A 151 21.57 -11.04 0.56
CA ARG A 151 22.46 -11.96 1.31
C ARG A 151 22.03 -13.43 1.25
N TYR A 152 20.82 -13.69 0.76
CA TYR A 152 20.24 -15.01 0.59
C TYR A 152 20.37 -15.50 -0.84
N ARG A 153 20.26 -16.81 -1.03
CA ARG A 153 20.22 -17.40 -2.37
C ARG A 153 18.91 -17.02 -3.06
N VAL A 154 19.00 -16.60 -4.33
CA VAL A 154 17.84 -16.29 -5.16
C VAL A 154 17.62 -17.40 -6.17
N GLU A 155 16.44 -17.95 -6.19
CA GLU A 155 15.99 -18.99 -7.12
C GLU A 155 14.78 -18.51 -7.91
N HIS A 156 14.44 -19.22 -8.97
CA HIS A 156 13.32 -18.89 -9.84
C HIS A 156 12.32 -20.04 -9.95
N LEU A 157 11.05 -19.73 -9.75
CA LEU A 157 9.94 -20.64 -9.99
C LEU A 157 9.27 -20.24 -11.32
N PRO A 158 9.51 -20.99 -12.42
CA PRO A 158 9.05 -20.61 -13.74
C PRO A 158 7.54 -20.78 -13.91
N LEU A 159 6.97 -20.02 -14.84
CA LEU A 159 5.54 -20.00 -15.14
C LEU A 159 4.98 -21.40 -15.45
N ALA A 160 5.73 -22.25 -16.15
CA ALA A 160 5.31 -23.61 -16.47
C ALA A 160 4.99 -24.43 -15.21
N THR A 161 5.86 -24.37 -14.18
CA THR A 161 5.61 -25.05 -12.90
C THR A 161 4.42 -24.46 -12.15
N VAL A 162 4.26 -23.14 -12.18
CA VAL A 162 3.12 -22.47 -11.53
C VAL A 162 1.80 -22.83 -12.21
N ALA A 163 1.79 -22.91 -13.54
CA ALA A 163 0.63 -23.29 -14.34
C ALA A 163 0.17 -24.74 -14.10
N ASP A 164 1.08 -25.64 -13.66
CA ASP A 164 0.75 -27.01 -13.29
C ASP A 164 0.02 -27.10 -11.92
N GLY A 165 -0.13 -25.97 -11.20
CA GLY A 165 -0.95 -25.84 -10.00
C GLY A 165 -0.20 -25.99 -8.67
N ALA A 166 -0.96 -25.89 -7.57
CA ALA A 166 -0.43 -25.78 -6.20
C ALA A 166 0.49 -26.95 -5.79
N GLU A 167 0.19 -28.19 -6.22
CA GLU A 167 1.00 -29.36 -5.88
C GLU A 167 2.38 -29.34 -6.56
N ALA A 168 2.44 -28.88 -7.82
CA ALA A 168 3.70 -28.70 -8.53
C ALA A 168 4.52 -27.58 -7.90
N VAL A 169 3.87 -26.48 -7.51
CA VAL A 169 4.51 -25.38 -6.75
C VAL A 169 5.07 -25.89 -5.42
N ARG A 170 4.27 -26.63 -4.64
CA ARG A 170 4.72 -27.21 -3.37
C ARG A 170 5.97 -28.07 -3.53
N GLY A 171 5.96 -29.00 -4.51
CA GLY A 171 7.10 -29.87 -4.78
C GLY A 171 8.35 -29.08 -5.16
N ALA A 172 8.23 -28.12 -6.07
CA ALA A 172 9.36 -27.29 -6.49
C ALA A 172 9.92 -26.43 -5.34
N LEU A 173 9.07 -25.83 -4.50
CA LEU A 173 9.51 -25.05 -3.33
C LEU A 173 10.22 -25.95 -2.31
N ALA A 174 9.75 -27.19 -2.09
CA ALA A 174 10.41 -28.15 -1.20
C ALA A 174 11.80 -28.53 -1.72
N ASP A 175 11.96 -28.79 -3.01
CA ASP A 175 13.24 -29.10 -3.64
C ASP A 175 14.23 -27.93 -3.51
N LEU A 176 13.76 -26.70 -3.75
CA LEU A 176 14.58 -25.48 -3.63
C LEU A 176 15.03 -25.22 -2.18
N ALA A 177 14.11 -25.36 -1.22
CA ALA A 177 14.43 -25.20 0.20
C ALA A 177 15.37 -26.30 0.72
N GLY A 178 15.14 -27.56 0.34
CA GLY A 178 15.95 -28.71 0.75
C GLY A 178 17.38 -28.70 0.21
N ALA A 179 17.63 -27.99 -0.89
CA ALA A 179 18.96 -27.85 -1.50
C ALA A 179 19.81 -26.73 -0.91
N ALA A 180 19.34 -26.03 0.13
CA ALA A 180 19.98 -24.83 0.65
C ALA A 180 20.33 -24.94 2.15
N ASP A 181 21.55 -24.50 2.51
CA ASP A 181 22.00 -24.37 3.90
C ASP A 181 21.56 -23.06 4.56
N ARG A 182 20.85 -22.19 3.86
CA ARG A 182 20.44 -20.85 4.27
C ARG A 182 19.05 -20.54 3.71
N PRO A 183 18.35 -19.52 4.25
CA PRO A 183 17.09 -19.07 3.67
C PRO A 183 17.20 -18.80 2.16
N VAL A 184 16.13 -19.12 1.43
CA VAL A 184 16.05 -18.98 -0.04
C VAL A 184 14.95 -17.97 -0.38
N LEU A 185 15.25 -17.04 -1.30
CA LEU A 185 14.25 -16.20 -1.95
C LEU A 185 13.88 -16.87 -3.28
N VAL A 186 12.60 -17.13 -3.49
CA VAL A 186 12.09 -17.73 -4.74
C VAL A 186 11.29 -16.69 -5.51
N ALA A 187 11.88 -16.17 -6.59
CA ALA A 187 11.21 -15.27 -7.53
C ALA A 187 10.20 -16.09 -8.36
N CYS A 188 8.91 -15.82 -8.21
CA CYS A 188 7.85 -16.61 -8.82
C CYS A 188 7.23 -15.86 -10.00
N ASP A 189 7.07 -16.58 -11.13
CA ASP A 189 6.31 -16.10 -12.26
C ASP A 189 4.81 -16.16 -11.98
N ALA A 190 4.06 -15.14 -12.44
CA ALA A 190 2.61 -15.12 -12.41
C ALA A 190 2.06 -14.12 -13.44
N THR A 191 1.18 -14.60 -14.31
CA THR A 191 0.50 -13.77 -15.33
C THR A 191 -1.01 -13.73 -15.14
N THR A 192 -1.55 -14.56 -14.25
CA THR A 192 -2.97 -14.64 -13.91
C THR A 192 -3.18 -14.69 -12.40
N ASP A 193 -4.38 -14.40 -11.96
CA ASP A 193 -4.78 -14.52 -10.57
C ASP A 193 -4.75 -15.99 -10.08
N ASP A 194 -5.03 -16.94 -10.99
CA ASP A 194 -4.93 -18.37 -10.71
C ASP A 194 -3.49 -18.83 -10.43
N HIS A 195 -2.49 -18.20 -11.08
CA HIS A 195 -1.09 -18.45 -10.78
C HIS A 195 -0.72 -17.97 -9.38
N LEU A 196 -1.17 -16.78 -8.97
CA LEU A 196 -0.94 -16.27 -7.62
C LEU A 196 -1.60 -17.16 -6.56
N ARG A 197 -2.79 -17.69 -6.86
CA ARG A 197 -3.46 -18.66 -6.00
C ARG A 197 -2.65 -19.95 -5.88
N ALA A 198 -2.17 -20.52 -6.98
CA ALA A 198 -1.36 -21.74 -6.96
C ALA A 198 -0.06 -21.55 -6.15
N ILE A 199 0.58 -20.38 -6.27
CA ILE A 199 1.77 -20.03 -5.48
C ILE A 199 1.44 -19.97 -3.98
N ALA A 200 0.36 -19.29 -3.59
CA ALA A 200 -0.03 -19.17 -2.19
C ALA A 200 -0.40 -20.53 -1.59
N GLU A 201 -1.27 -21.28 -2.24
CA GLU A 201 -1.72 -22.63 -1.79
C GLU A 201 -0.56 -23.63 -1.71
N GLY A 202 0.34 -23.64 -2.70
CA GLY A 202 1.51 -24.50 -2.72
C GLY A 202 2.50 -24.21 -1.59
N ALA A 203 2.75 -22.92 -1.33
CA ALA A 203 3.59 -22.48 -0.22
C ALA A 203 2.96 -22.82 1.14
N GLU A 204 1.65 -22.61 1.29
CA GLU A 204 0.93 -22.94 2.53
C GLU A 204 0.88 -24.44 2.80
N ALA A 205 0.70 -25.26 1.76
CA ALA A 205 0.76 -26.70 1.87
C ALA A 205 2.15 -27.19 2.30
N LEU A 206 3.22 -26.54 1.83
CA LEU A 206 4.59 -26.83 2.28
C LEU A 206 4.79 -26.50 3.76
N ALA A 207 4.30 -25.34 4.24
CA ALA A 207 4.42 -24.95 5.64
C ALA A 207 3.70 -25.89 6.61
N GLY A 208 2.60 -26.51 6.16
CA GLY A 208 1.82 -27.47 6.96
C GLY A 208 2.26 -28.92 6.87
N ASP A 209 3.32 -29.25 6.10
CA ASP A 209 3.79 -30.63 5.88
C ASP A 209 4.95 -31.01 6.85
N PRO A 210 4.70 -31.82 7.88
CA PRO A 210 5.73 -32.22 8.85
C PRO A 210 6.85 -33.10 8.28
N VAL A 211 6.70 -33.57 7.02
CA VAL A 211 7.68 -34.51 6.41
C VAL A 211 8.79 -33.77 5.67
N SER A 212 8.59 -32.50 5.28
CA SER A 212 9.51 -31.80 4.39
C SER A 212 10.80 -31.26 5.05
N THR A 213 10.89 -31.23 6.37
CA THR A 213 11.96 -30.50 7.06
C THR A 213 13.11 -31.34 7.60
N GLY A 214 13.09 -32.67 7.53
CA GLY A 214 14.24 -33.54 7.90
C GLY A 214 14.90 -33.27 9.29
N ALA A 215 14.39 -32.32 10.02
CA ALA A 215 14.84 -31.95 11.36
C ALA A 215 13.86 -32.52 12.40
N GLU A 216 14.41 -33.10 13.46
CA GLU A 216 13.62 -33.53 14.60
C GLU A 216 12.81 -32.32 15.11
N ALA A 217 11.50 -32.41 14.90
CA ALA A 217 10.44 -31.52 15.27
C ALA A 217 10.75 -30.45 16.34
N SER A 218 11.10 -29.26 15.90
CA SER A 218 10.85 -28.05 16.68
C SER A 218 10.65 -26.84 15.72
N GLY A 219 9.50 -26.77 15.06
CA GLY A 219 9.10 -25.59 14.32
C GLY A 219 8.67 -25.91 12.89
N ASP A 220 7.43 -25.55 12.55
CA ASP A 220 6.96 -25.42 11.17
C ASP A 220 7.95 -24.55 10.40
N SER A 221 8.34 -24.94 9.19
CA SER A 221 9.17 -24.10 8.31
C SER A 221 8.46 -22.78 8.10
N GLU A 222 9.03 -21.68 8.58
CA GLU A 222 8.38 -20.38 8.49
C GLU A 222 8.56 -19.83 7.07
N ILE A 223 7.47 -19.74 6.34
CA ILE A 223 7.44 -19.20 4.97
C ILE A 223 7.02 -17.74 5.02
N LEU A 224 7.90 -16.86 4.50
CA LEU A 224 7.58 -15.45 4.30
C LEU A 224 6.91 -15.26 2.93
N PHE A 225 5.73 -14.69 2.93
CA PHE A 225 5.09 -14.23 1.70
C PHE A 225 5.54 -12.81 1.38
N VAL A 226 6.05 -12.61 0.16
CA VAL A 226 6.50 -11.31 -0.36
C VAL A 226 5.77 -11.03 -1.66
N GLY A 227 5.03 -9.93 -1.75
CA GLY A 227 4.30 -9.63 -2.96
C GLY A 227 3.53 -8.32 -2.94
N SER A 228 2.75 -8.11 -3.99
CA SER A 228 1.80 -7.01 -4.11
C SER A 228 0.45 -7.33 -3.45
N GLY A 229 -0.54 -6.43 -3.61
CA GLY A 229 -1.93 -6.71 -3.25
C GLY A 229 -2.52 -7.93 -3.99
N GLY A 230 -1.96 -8.31 -5.14
CA GLY A 230 -2.38 -9.49 -5.91
C GLY A 230 -2.21 -10.79 -5.13
N LEU A 231 -0.97 -11.09 -4.69
CA LEU A 231 -0.69 -12.30 -3.90
C LEU A 231 -1.49 -12.34 -2.59
N ALA A 232 -1.64 -11.19 -1.91
CA ALA A 232 -2.34 -11.09 -0.63
C ALA A 232 -3.81 -11.56 -0.70
N ARG A 233 -4.43 -11.53 -1.86
CA ARG A 233 -5.80 -12.02 -2.08
C ARG A 233 -5.94 -13.54 -1.86
N HIS A 234 -4.83 -14.27 -1.92
CA HIS A 234 -4.81 -15.74 -1.86
C HIS A 234 -4.15 -16.27 -0.58
N VAL A 235 -3.30 -15.48 0.08
CA VAL A 235 -2.66 -15.89 1.34
C VAL A 235 -3.69 -15.99 2.46
N THR A 236 -3.73 -17.12 3.17
CA THR A 236 -4.65 -17.34 4.29
C THR A 236 -4.14 -16.69 5.57
N VAL A 237 -5.07 -16.26 6.41
CA VAL A 237 -4.79 -15.77 7.76
C VAL A 237 -5.21 -16.85 8.75
N PRO A 238 -4.34 -17.28 9.69
CA PRO A 238 -4.70 -18.25 10.71
C PRO A 238 -5.88 -17.78 11.59
N GLY A 239 -6.63 -18.72 12.15
CA GLY A 239 -7.74 -18.47 13.04
C GLY A 239 -9.06 -18.10 12.34
N GLU A 240 -10.13 -18.07 13.13
CA GLU A 240 -11.47 -17.72 12.63
C GLU A 240 -11.57 -16.22 12.28
N PRO A 241 -12.29 -15.85 11.20
CA PRO A 241 -12.47 -14.45 10.83
C PRO A 241 -13.19 -13.64 11.92
N THR A 242 -12.62 -12.48 12.23
CA THR A 242 -13.23 -11.53 13.15
C THR A 242 -13.41 -10.19 12.42
N PRO A 243 -14.60 -9.91 11.86
CA PRO A 243 -14.85 -8.70 11.09
C PRO A 243 -14.61 -7.41 11.90
N THR A 244 -14.24 -6.32 11.23
CA THR A 244 -14.10 -5.02 11.90
C THR A 244 -15.45 -4.52 12.45
N THR A 245 -15.40 -3.94 13.65
CA THR A 245 -16.58 -3.37 14.33
C THR A 245 -16.65 -1.85 14.24
N VAL A 246 -15.67 -1.19 13.58
CA VAL A 246 -15.67 0.26 13.46
C VAL A 246 -16.74 0.70 12.47
N GLN A 247 -17.69 1.47 12.97
CA GLN A 247 -18.78 2.01 12.13
C GLN A 247 -18.46 3.43 11.68
N PRO A 248 -18.78 3.79 10.43
CA PRO A 248 -18.66 5.16 9.98
C PRO A 248 -19.65 6.08 10.73
N ALA A 249 -19.22 7.30 11.01
CA ALA A 249 -20.11 8.33 11.53
C ALA A 249 -21.11 8.76 10.44
N SER A 250 -22.36 8.95 10.81
CA SER A 250 -23.39 9.47 9.90
C SER A 250 -23.27 10.99 9.78
N ARG A 251 -22.31 11.46 8.97
CA ARG A 251 -22.11 12.87 8.64
C ARG A 251 -22.18 13.04 7.13
N PRO A 252 -22.86 14.08 6.62
CA PRO A 252 -22.85 14.40 5.20
C PRO A 252 -21.50 14.97 4.78
N GLY A 253 -21.32 15.07 3.46
CA GLY A 253 -20.21 15.77 2.82
C GLY A 253 -18.99 14.90 2.57
N THR A 254 -18.42 15.09 1.38
CA THR A 254 -17.21 14.39 0.90
C THR A 254 -16.16 15.40 0.46
N LEU A 255 -14.96 15.30 1.03
CA LEU A 255 -13.79 16.06 0.61
C LEU A 255 -12.80 15.14 -0.10
N ALA A 256 -12.48 15.44 -1.37
CA ALA A 256 -11.36 14.83 -2.04
C ALA A 256 -10.10 15.70 -1.94
N VAL A 257 -8.97 15.09 -1.59
CA VAL A 257 -7.65 15.73 -1.56
C VAL A 257 -6.79 15.01 -2.59
N VAL A 258 -6.47 15.70 -3.68
CA VAL A 258 -5.74 15.15 -4.82
C VAL A 258 -4.35 15.77 -4.88
N GLY A 259 -3.33 14.98 -4.57
CA GLY A 259 -1.95 15.43 -4.60
C GLY A 259 -1.04 14.54 -5.44
N SER A 260 -1.60 13.55 -6.12
CA SER A 260 -0.85 12.73 -7.07
C SER A 260 -0.70 13.45 -8.40
N THR A 261 0.54 13.54 -8.87
CA THR A 261 0.91 14.10 -10.18
C THR A 261 0.96 13.06 -11.29
N ASN A 262 0.53 11.82 -11.01
CA ASN A 262 0.45 10.78 -12.03
C ASN A 262 -0.56 11.15 -13.11
N GLU A 263 -0.19 10.99 -14.39
CA GLU A 263 -1.02 11.33 -15.56
C GLU A 263 -2.46 10.80 -15.44
N ARG A 264 -2.62 9.54 -15.01
CA ARG A 264 -3.94 8.93 -14.80
C ARG A 264 -4.77 9.69 -13.75
N THR A 265 -4.13 10.23 -12.70
CA THR A 265 -4.84 11.04 -11.70
C THR A 265 -5.25 12.39 -12.25
N LEU A 266 -4.42 13.03 -13.07
CA LEU A 266 -4.76 14.31 -13.74
C LEU A 266 -5.97 14.12 -14.68
N VAL A 267 -5.98 13.04 -15.47
CA VAL A 267 -7.15 12.68 -16.31
C VAL A 267 -8.41 12.46 -15.46
N GLN A 268 -8.30 11.80 -14.32
CA GLN A 268 -9.42 11.59 -13.40
C GLN A 268 -9.91 12.89 -12.77
N LEU A 269 -9.01 13.80 -12.47
CA LEU A 269 -9.36 15.12 -11.92
C LEU A 269 -10.08 15.98 -12.98
N ALA A 270 -9.63 15.95 -14.23
CA ALA A 270 -10.28 16.65 -15.35
C ALA A 270 -11.72 16.17 -15.63
N ALA A 271 -12.11 14.98 -15.14
CA ALA A 271 -13.49 14.50 -15.22
C ALA A 271 -14.40 15.08 -14.11
N VAL A 272 -13.85 15.77 -13.12
CA VAL A 272 -14.59 16.45 -12.04
C VAL A 272 -14.96 17.86 -12.52
N SER A 273 -16.18 18.30 -12.18
CA SER A 273 -16.61 19.68 -12.52
C SER A 273 -15.74 20.72 -11.78
N ASP A 274 -15.26 21.73 -12.50
CA ASP A 274 -14.46 22.85 -11.98
C ASP A 274 -15.14 23.55 -10.79
N GLU A 275 -16.48 23.57 -10.77
CA GLU A 275 -17.27 24.14 -9.68
C GLU A 275 -17.05 23.44 -8.33
N LEU A 276 -16.53 22.23 -8.33
CA LEU A 276 -16.20 21.44 -7.13
C LEU A 276 -14.72 21.53 -6.74
N VAL A 277 -13.88 22.12 -7.61
CA VAL A 277 -12.43 22.12 -7.43
C VAL A 277 -11.94 23.42 -6.79
N VAL A 278 -11.15 23.28 -5.75
CA VAL A 278 -10.38 24.35 -5.12
C VAL A 278 -8.92 24.14 -5.47
N GLU A 279 -8.42 24.89 -6.40
CA GLU A 279 -7.00 24.88 -6.76
C GLU A 279 -6.22 25.76 -5.78
N LEU A 280 -5.12 25.22 -5.25
CA LEU A 280 -4.10 25.96 -4.51
C LEU A 280 -3.03 26.39 -5.52
N ASP A 281 -2.54 27.62 -5.39
CA ASP A 281 -1.40 28.07 -6.19
C ASP A 281 -0.17 27.20 -5.87
N PRO A 282 0.43 26.48 -6.83
CA PRO A 282 1.51 25.53 -6.58
C PRO A 282 2.77 26.20 -6.05
N ALA A 283 3.12 27.38 -6.59
CA ALA A 283 4.29 28.13 -6.14
C ALA A 283 4.10 28.68 -4.71
N ALA A 284 2.90 29.17 -4.37
CA ALA A 284 2.58 29.58 -3.01
C ALA A 284 2.53 28.41 -2.03
N ALA A 285 2.05 27.23 -2.47
CA ALA A 285 2.03 26.01 -1.67
C ALA A 285 3.45 25.56 -1.28
N VAL A 286 4.45 25.77 -2.15
CA VAL A 286 5.84 25.52 -1.82
C VAL A 286 6.42 26.59 -0.90
N ARG A 287 6.17 27.89 -1.16
CA ARG A 287 6.74 29.00 -0.36
C ARG A 287 6.18 29.06 1.05
N ASP A 288 4.85 28.99 1.19
CA ASP A 288 4.14 29.09 2.48
C ASP A 288 2.95 28.11 2.53
N PRO A 289 3.23 26.82 2.77
CA PRO A 289 2.22 25.77 2.72
C PRO A 289 1.10 25.95 3.74
N GLU A 290 1.41 26.40 4.96
CA GLU A 290 0.40 26.55 6.01
C GLU A 290 -0.58 27.69 5.70
N GLU A 291 -0.10 28.84 5.22
CA GLU A 291 -0.95 29.95 4.83
C GLU A 291 -1.79 29.62 3.58
N THR A 292 -1.15 29.01 2.57
CA THR A 292 -1.84 28.58 1.34
C THR A 292 -2.94 27.57 1.66
N GLY A 293 -2.64 26.59 2.51
CA GLY A 293 -3.63 25.61 2.98
C GLY A 293 -4.76 26.26 3.78
N ARG A 294 -4.48 27.21 4.69
CA ARG A 294 -5.54 27.93 5.45
C ARG A 294 -6.48 28.70 4.53
N ARG A 295 -5.98 29.37 3.49
CA ARG A 295 -6.82 30.06 2.49
C ARG A 295 -7.65 29.06 1.68
N GLY A 296 -7.07 27.92 1.32
CA GLY A 296 -7.77 26.81 0.70
C GLY A 296 -8.93 26.29 1.55
N ALA A 297 -8.71 26.10 2.87
CA ALA A 297 -9.72 25.64 3.81
C ALA A 297 -10.95 26.57 3.85
N VAL A 298 -10.76 27.88 3.80
CA VAL A 298 -11.88 28.85 3.77
C VAL A 298 -12.75 28.66 2.51
N ARG A 299 -12.12 28.39 1.35
CA ARG A 299 -12.83 28.12 0.08
C ARG A 299 -13.55 26.79 0.15
N LEU A 300 -12.89 25.76 0.69
CA LEU A 300 -13.45 24.41 0.86
C LEU A 300 -14.68 24.40 1.78
N ASN A 301 -14.62 25.07 2.92
CA ASN A 301 -15.76 25.18 3.85
C ASN A 301 -16.98 25.79 3.17
N ARG A 302 -16.80 26.89 2.43
CA ARG A 302 -17.89 27.50 1.67
C ARG A 302 -18.48 26.61 0.59
N LEU A 303 -17.65 25.78 -0.01
CA LEU A 303 -18.07 24.86 -1.07
C LEU A 303 -18.81 23.67 -0.47
N LEU A 304 -18.29 23.06 0.58
CA LEU A 304 -18.93 21.95 1.30
C LEU A 304 -20.29 22.35 1.88
N ASP A 305 -20.41 23.56 2.44
CA ASP A 305 -21.68 24.08 2.97
C ASP A 305 -22.77 24.23 1.87
N ARG A 306 -22.37 24.37 0.59
CA ARG A 306 -23.31 24.60 -0.53
C ARG A 306 -23.58 23.35 -1.37
N ARG A 307 -22.61 22.45 -1.46
CA ARG A 307 -22.62 21.37 -2.46
C ARG A 307 -22.45 19.98 -1.87
N ASP A 308 -22.17 19.84 -0.57
CA ASP A 308 -21.81 18.59 0.13
C ASP A 308 -20.58 17.86 -0.47
N ARG A 309 -19.91 18.45 -1.47
CA ARG A 309 -18.76 17.88 -2.15
C ARG A 309 -17.75 18.96 -2.48
N ALA A 310 -16.48 18.65 -2.27
CA ALA A 310 -15.37 19.52 -2.67
C ALA A 310 -14.14 18.68 -3.01
N VAL A 311 -13.32 19.22 -3.92
CA VAL A 311 -12.01 18.67 -4.26
C VAL A 311 -10.98 19.76 -4.02
N VAL A 312 -9.82 19.40 -3.46
CA VAL A 312 -8.66 20.29 -3.37
C VAL A 312 -7.47 19.65 -4.06
N THR A 313 -6.76 20.44 -4.84
CA THR A 313 -5.52 20.06 -5.52
C THR A 313 -4.57 21.25 -5.61
N ALA A 314 -3.30 21.01 -5.93
CA ALA A 314 -2.32 22.03 -6.27
C ALA A 314 -1.69 21.78 -7.66
N ALA A 315 -2.20 20.78 -8.40
CA ALA A 315 -1.80 20.53 -9.77
C ALA A 315 -2.98 19.99 -10.57
N THR A 316 -3.30 20.63 -11.69
CA THR A 316 -4.29 20.21 -12.67
C THR A 316 -3.64 19.80 -13.98
N ASP A 317 -2.42 20.22 -14.22
CA ASP A 317 -1.62 19.90 -15.40
C ASP A 317 -0.10 19.87 -15.07
N GLU A 318 0.69 19.65 -16.10
CA GLU A 318 2.16 19.58 -15.99
C GLU A 318 2.80 20.94 -15.66
N GLY A 319 2.22 22.04 -16.09
CA GLY A 319 2.72 23.38 -15.80
C GLY A 319 2.64 23.72 -14.30
N ASP A 320 1.63 23.25 -13.60
CA ASP A 320 1.51 23.39 -12.15
C ASP A 320 2.60 22.62 -11.41
N ILE A 321 2.94 21.42 -11.93
CA ILE A 321 4.03 20.59 -11.38
C ILE A 321 5.37 21.31 -11.54
N GLU A 322 5.66 21.77 -12.77
CA GLU A 322 6.87 22.53 -13.07
C GLU A 322 7.00 23.80 -12.23
N ALA A 323 5.90 24.52 -12.01
CA ALA A 323 5.88 25.72 -11.17
C ALA A 323 6.25 25.42 -9.71
N ALA A 324 5.75 24.31 -9.16
CA ALA A 324 6.10 23.88 -7.81
C ALA A 324 7.57 23.46 -7.72
N GLU A 325 8.07 22.68 -8.70
CA GLU A 325 9.45 22.19 -8.73
C GLU A 325 10.45 23.35 -8.89
N HIS A 326 10.13 24.34 -9.73
CA HIS A 326 10.96 25.53 -9.91
C HIS A 326 11.17 26.28 -8.58
N VAL A 327 10.11 26.53 -7.83
CA VAL A 327 10.19 27.21 -6.54
C VAL A 327 10.88 26.34 -5.48
N ALA A 328 10.68 25.02 -5.53
CA ALA A 328 11.36 24.11 -4.62
C ALA A 328 12.88 24.11 -4.84
N ALA A 329 13.32 24.13 -6.10
CA ALA A 329 14.74 24.25 -6.45
C ALA A 329 15.37 25.57 -5.93
N GLU A 330 14.62 26.69 -6.00
CA GLU A 330 15.08 27.99 -5.46
C GLU A 330 15.22 27.98 -3.94
N THR A 331 14.35 27.25 -3.24
CA THR A 331 14.26 27.25 -1.78
C THR A 331 15.02 26.10 -1.10
N GLY A 332 15.54 25.15 -1.88
CA GLY A 332 16.17 23.92 -1.38
C GLY A 332 15.18 22.99 -0.67
N ALA A 333 13.88 23.12 -0.97
CA ALA A 333 12.81 22.31 -0.41
C ALA A 333 12.41 21.19 -1.39
N THR A 334 11.66 20.21 -0.92
CA THR A 334 11.02 19.18 -1.76
C THR A 334 9.61 19.64 -2.13
N ALA A 335 9.32 19.80 -3.43
CA ALA A 335 8.01 20.28 -3.91
C ALA A 335 6.87 19.42 -3.36
N GLY A 336 6.97 18.10 -3.47
CA GLY A 336 5.95 17.16 -3.00
C GLY A 336 5.65 17.28 -1.50
N GLU A 337 6.67 17.45 -0.65
CA GLU A 337 6.49 17.61 0.80
C GLU A 337 5.77 18.93 1.14
N ARG A 338 6.18 20.03 0.49
CA ARG A 338 5.59 21.34 0.73
C ARG A 338 4.14 21.41 0.25
N VAL A 339 3.87 20.93 -0.96
CA VAL A 339 2.51 20.82 -1.51
C VAL A 339 1.66 19.89 -0.66
N GLY A 340 2.20 18.74 -0.25
CA GLY A 340 1.52 17.82 0.67
C GLY A 340 1.12 18.49 1.99
N THR A 341 2.00 19.32 2.57
CA THR A 341 1.72 20.11 3.78
C THR A 341 0.59 21.12 3.52
N ALA A 342 0.60 21.82 2.37
CA ALA A 342 -0.46 22.78 2.03
C ALA A 342 -1.82 22.08 1.86
N LEU A 343 -1.87 20.95 1.16
CA LEU A 343 -3.08 20.15 0.98
C LEU A 343 -3.58 19.59 2.32
N ALA A 344 -2.69 19.11 3.19
CA ALA A 344 -3.06 18.64 4.53
C ALA A 344 -3.58 19.79 5.42
N ALA A 345 -3.02 21.00 5.30
CA ALA A 345 -3.50 22.18 6.01
C ALA A 345 -4.90 22.58 5.53
N ALA A 346 -5.15 22.53 4.22
CA ALA A 346 -6.47 22.79 3.65
C ALA A 346 -7.51 21.77 4.11
N ALA A 347 -7.17 20.48 4.07
CA ALA A 347 -8.04 19.40 4.54
C ALA A 347 -8.33 19.50 6.03
N GLY A 348 -7.31 19.73 6.87
CA GLY A 348 -7.46 19.89 8.31
C GLY A 348 -8.39 21.05 8.67
N GLY A 349 -8.25 22.19 7.98
CA GLY A 349 -9.13 23.34 8.17
C GLY A 349 -10.57 23.10 7.70
N ALA A 350 -10.77 22.32 6.63
CA ALA A 350 -12.10 21.91 6.17
C ALA A 350 -12.78 20.94 7.15
N ILE A 351 -12.03 20.01 7.71
CA ILE A 351 -12.55 19.05 8.72
C ILE A 351 -12.88 19.76 10.01
N ALA A 352 -12.08 20.74 10.44
CA ALA A 352 -12.39 21.55 11.64
C ALA A 352 -13.63 22.43 11.43
N GLY A 353 -13.91 22.89 10.21
CA GLY A 353 -15.03 23.77 9.85
C GLY A 353 -16.28 22.99 9.44
N ALA A 354 -16.38 22.59 8.17
CA ALA A 354 -17.55 21.94 7.57
C ALA A 354 -17.76 20.50 8.03
N GLN A 355 -16.75 19.84 8.59
CA GLN A 355 -16.80 18.48 9.13
C GLN A 355 -17.33 17.39 8.16
N PRO A 356 -16.77 17.27 6.95
CA PRO A 356 -17.20 16.25 6.01
C PRO A 356 -17.09 14.85 6.62
N GLY A 357 -18.10 14.02 6.36
CA GLY A 357 -18.16 12.63 6.86
C GLY A 357 -17.23 11.68 6.13
N SER A 358 -16.76 12.08 4.94
CA SER A 358 -15.96 11.23 4.06
C SER A 358 -14.78 11.98 3.43
N LEU A 359 -13.67 11.27 3.28
CA LEU A 359 -12.44 11.74 2.62
C LEU A 359 -12.07 10.82 1.45
N VAL A 360 -11.66 11.40 0.35
CA VAL A 360 -11.00 10.71 -0.77
C VAL A 360 -9.57 11.24 -0.85
N LEU A 361 -8.58 10.40 -0.67
CA LEU A 361 -7.17 10.76 -0.61
C LEU A 361 -6.43 10.13 -1.79
N ALA A 362 -6.07 10.94 -2.79
CA ALA A 362 -5.39 10.49 -3.99
C ALA A 362 -3.89 10.88 -3.94
N GLY A 363 -3.05 9.86 -3.79
CA GLY A 363 -1.60 9.96 -3.60
C GLY A 363 -1.17 9.54 -2.20
N GLY A 364 -0.21 8.61 -2.09
CA GLY A 364 0.21 8.03 -0.80
C GLY A 364 0.79 9.03 0.18
N ALA A 365 1.70 9.90 -0.28
CA ALA A 365 2.33 10.93 0.53
C ALA A 365 1.29 11.95 1.07
N VAL A 366 0.36 12.39 0.21
CA VAL A 366 -0.71 13.31 0.62
C VAL A 366 -1.70 12.65 1.56
N ALA A 367 -2.09 11.39 1.30
CA ALA A 367 -2.96 10.63 2.19
C ALA A 367 -2.36 10.57 3.61
N ARG A 368 -1.06 10.27 3.70
CA ARG A 368 -0.35 10.26 4.97
C ARG A 368 -0.31 11.64 5.63
N ALA A 369 0.07 12.69 4.88
CA ALA A 369 0.14 14.05 5.41
C ALA A 369 -1.22 14.50 6.01
N VAL A 370 -2.32 14.22 5.30
CA VAL A 370 -3.68 14.51 5.77
C VAL A 370 -4.01 13.71 7.03
N LEU A 371 -3.83 12.40 7.03
CA LEU A 371 -4.16 11.53 8.17
C LEU A 371 -3.31 11.84 9.39
N THR A 372 -2.03 12.18 9.21
CA THR A 372 -1.14 12.64 10.29
C THR A 372 -1.66 13.94 10.90
N ARG A 373 -2.04 14.92 10.07
CA ARG A 373 -2.58 16.19 10.54
C ARG A 373 -3.91 16.03 11.27
N LEU A 374 -4.70 15.03 10.92
CA LEU A 374 -5.96 14.68 11.57
C LEU A 374 -5.78 13.85 12.84
N GLU A 375 -4.55 13.56 13.22
CA GLU A 375 -4.26 12.65 14.33
C GLU A 375 -5.04 11.32 14.18
N ALA A 376 -5.06 10.77 12.95
CA ALA A 376 -5.72 9.52 12.60
C ALA A 376 -4.68 8.39 12.46
N PRO A 377 -4.23 7.81 13.58
CA PRO A 377 -3.10 6.88 13.58
C PRO A 377 -3.43 5.51 13.01
N GLU A 378 -4.72 5.18 12.94
CA GLU A 378 -5.18 3.84 12.56
C GLU A 378 -6.48 3.90 11.75
N LEU A 379 -6.50 3.13 10.65
CA LEU A 379 -7.67 2.94 9.79
C LEU A 379 -8.18 1.51 9.92
N ALA A 380 -9.49 1.32 9.88
CA ALA A 380 -10.14 0.02 9.80
C ALA A 380 -10.69 -0.19 8.38
N LEU A 381 -10.22 -1.19 7.67
CA LEU A 381 -10.75 -1.53 6.36
C LEU A 381 -12.15 -2.12 6.47
N THR A 382 -13.05 -1.69 5.58
CA THR A 382 -14.45 -2.15 5.57
C THR A 382 -14.67 -3.42 4.74
N GLY A 383 -13.66 -3.86 3.99
CA GLY A 383 -13.77 -4.92 3.01
C GLY A 383 -14.37 -4.47 1.67
N ARG A 384 -14.84 -3.22 1.58
CA ARG A 384 -15.37 -2.61 0.35
C ARG A 384 -14.27 -1.87 -0.40
N ALA A 385 -14.37 -1.83 -1.72
CA ALA A 385 -13.52 -1.04 -2.58
C ALA A 385 -14.40 -0.34 -3.64
N ILE A 386 -14.04 0.88 -4.01
CA ILE A 386 -14.73 1.62 -5.10
C ILE A 386 -14.27 1.11 -6.46
N ALA A 387 -13.02 0.72 -6.55
CA ALA A 387 -12.39 0.07 -7.70
C ALA A 387 -11.20 -0.77 -7.21
N ASP A 388 -10.59 -1.59 -8.07
CA ASP A 388 -9.37 -2.31 -7.73
C ASP A 388 -8.26 -1.32 -7.30
N GLY A 389 -7.66 -1.59 -6.14
CA GLY A 389 -6.67 -0.70 -5.52
C GLY A 389 -7.20 0.62 -4.94
N VAL A 390 -8.54 0.74 -4.77
CA VAL A 390 -9.21 1.92 -4.19
C VAL A 390 -10.07 1.51 -3.00
N PRO A 391 -9.46 1.09 -1.88
CA PRO A 391 -10.15 0.56 -0.71
C PRO A 391 -10.89 1.63 0.09
N GLU A 392 -12.00 1.22 0.71
CA GLU A 392 -12.73 2.00 1.71
C GLU A 392 -12.30 1.58 3.13
N SER A 393 -12.11 2.57 3.97
CA SER A 393 -11.79 2.40 5.39
C SER A 393 -12.53 3.40 6.26
N VAL A 394 -12.40 3.24 7.57
CA VAL A 394 -12.93 4.18 8.57
C VAL A 394 -11.81 4.50 9.54
N VAL A 395 -11.64 5.78 9.90
CA VAL A 395 -10.69 6.16 10.95
C VAL A 395 -11.07 5.46 12.25
N ALA A 396 -10.15 4.65 12.77
CA ALA A 396 -10.43 3.77 13.90
C ALA A 396 -10.19 4.43 15.26
N SER A 397 -9.29 5.40 15.32
CA SER A 397 -8.90 6.09 16.55
C SER A 397 -8.53 7.55 16.29
N GLY A 398 -8.37 8.33 17.35
CA GLY A 398 -8.06 9.76 17.28
C GLY A 398 -9.29 10.65 17.10
N PRO A 399 -9.08 11.98 16.97
CA PRO A 399 -10.15 12.99 16.90
C PRO A 399 -11.08 12.82 15.69
N ALA A 400 -10.54 12.30 14.57
CA ALA A 400 -11.29 12.05 13.33
C ALA A 400 -12.01 10.69 13.30
N ARG A 401 -12.09 9.97 14.44
CA ARG A 401 -12.72 8.64 14.50
C ARG A 401 -14.11 8.63 13.87
N GLY A 402 -14.36 7.60 13.05
CA GLY A 402 -15.62 7.41 12.33
C GLY A 402 -15.67 8.08 10.96
N THR A 403 -14.69 8.92 10.60
CA THR A 403 -14.60 9.46 9.23
C THR A 403 -14.32 8.35 8.24
N ARG A 404 -15.11 8.26 7.16
CA ARG A 404 -14.81 7.36 6.03
C ARG A 404 -13.59 7.87 5.28
N VAL A 405 -12.74 6.96 4.86
CA VAL A 405 -11.55 7.30 4.08
C VAL A 405 -11.44 6.31 2.91
N VAL A 406 -11.37 6.85 1.72
CA VAL A 406 -10.99 6.12 0.51
C VAL A 406 -9.59 6.57 0.12
N THR A 407 -8.68 5.64 -0.05
CA THR A 407 -7.32 5.93 -0.52
C THR A 407 -7.13 5.41 -1.94
N LYS A 408 -6.38 6.16 -2.76
CA LYS A 408 -6.10 5.84 -4.15
C LYS A 408 -4.63 6.12 -4.47
N ALA A 409 -3.91 5.10 -4.91
CA ALA A 409 -2.59 5.30 -5.51
C ALA A 409 -2.72 5.97 -6.89
N GLY A 410 -1.70 6.73 -7.29
CA GLY A 410 -1.76 7.56 -8.51
C GLY A 410 -2.13 6.79 -9.78
N GLY A 411 -1.51 5.64 -10.00
CA GLY A 411 -1.69 4.83 -11.22
C GLY A 411 -2.93 3.92 -11.24
N PHE A 412 -3.81 3.95 -10.22
CA PHE A 412 -4.94 3.04 -10.13
C PHE A 412 -6.27 3.66 -10.58
N GLY A 413 -7.19 2.79 -11.00
CA GLY A 413 -8.55 3.12 -11.36
C GLY A 413 -8.71 3.57 -12.82
N THR A 414 -9.95 3.82 -13.21
CA THR A 414 -10.37 4.31 -14.54
C THR A 414 -10.41 5.84 -14.56
N GLU A 415 -10.64 6.45 -15.73
CA GLU A 415 -10.75 7.92 -15.91
C GLU A 415 -11.77 8.59 -14.99
N ARG A 416 -12.79 7.87 -14.52
CA ARG A 416 -13.86 8.40 -13.66
C ARG A 416 -13.70 8.05 -12.18
N THR A 417 -12.58 7.47 -11.77
CA THR A 417 -12.47 6.92 -10.42
C THR A 417 -12.63 7.96 -9.31
N ILE A 418 -12.04 9.16 -9.43
CA ILE A 418 -12.24 10.24 -8.43
C ILE A 418 -13.72 10.64 -8.36
N LEU A 419 -14.38 10.80 -9.51
CA LEU A 419 -15.81 11.12 -9.55
C LEU A 419 -16.66 10.00 -8.94
N ASN A 420 -16.35 8.74 -9.24
CA ASN A 420 -17.05 7.60 -8.65
C ASN A 420 -16.85 7.54 -7.12
N CYS A 421 -15.69 7.92 -6.60
CA CYS A 421 -15.46 8.03 -5.16
C CYS A 421 -16.33 9.12 -4.53
N LEU A 422 -16.45 10.30 -5.19
CA LEU A 422 -17.32 11.39 -4.73
C LEU A 422 -18.80 11.00 -4.76
N ASP A 423 -19.22 10.15 -5.71
CA ASP A 423 -20.61 9.70 -5.86
C ASP A 423 -20.98 8.56 -4.88
N ALA A 424 -20.01 7.76 -4.45
CA ALA A 424 -20.22 6.60 -3.59
C ALA A 424 -20.24 6.93 -2.09
N LEU A 425 -19.72 8.09 -1.70
CA LEU A 425 -19.56 8.55 -0.31
C LEU A 425 -20.51 9.67 0.05
#